data_8192735c987b854316486e1fde2f5889
#
_entry.id   8192735c987b854316486e1fde2f5889
#
_cell.length_a   1.000
_cell.length_b   1.000
_cell.length_c   1.000
_cell.angle_alpha   90.00
_cell.angle_beta   90.00
_cell.angle_gamma   90.00
#
_symmetry.space_group_name_H-M   'P 1'
#
loop_
_entity.id
_entity.type
_entity.pdbx_description
1 polymer ?
#
loop_
_entity_poly.entity_id
_entity_poly.type
_entity_poly.pdbx_seq_one_letter_code
_entity_poly.pdbx_strand_id
1 'polypeptide(L)'
;MESTITNDVVSQSDIDKTLDELAQEPTPAPKKRVWEVDFLRGALILFVVWDHLMWDIVYSSGGNYHTGFFQMLFALGERYYNGVLRETVHDTFVTLFVFLSGVSCSFSSNNGKRAIKMISFAMLFTAATYAASAIFNDNITIRFNVIHCIALSVLLWTCIDWIRVRCVRNWQKNVFGFVCFAVIIVVLVVGYCFKNQPVDSNNKAFFFLLPHTGFDYAHFKGGDYLPFFPDFGWFLVGAFLGIALYKQKTTLFPSVNPKYLCPFTFCGRYSLWIYLGSQTLMYGIVYLLHGILDVL
;
A
#
# COMPACT_ATOMS: atom_id res chain seq x y z
N MET A 1 -70.02 -19.53 5.43
CA MET A 1 -69.07 -18.66 4.62
C MET A 1 -67.79 -19.44 4.51
N GLU A 2 -67.64 -20.26 3.48
CA GLU A 2 -66.46 -21.03 3.16
C GLU A 2 -65.53 -20.11 2.30
N SER A 3 -64.37 -19.81 2.78
CA SER A 3 -63.33 -19.10 1.99
C SER A 3 -62.56 -20.13 1.18
N THR A 4 -62.83 -20.16 -0.11
CA THR A 4 -62.12 -20.97 -1.08
C THR A 4 -60.69 -20.43 -1.22
N ILE A 5 -59.71 -21.15 -0.70
CA ILE A 5 -58.28 -20.91 -0.95
C ILE A 5 -57.99 -21.53 -2.32
N THR A 6 -57.89 -20.69 -3.35
CA THR A 6 -57.37 -21.11 -4.65
C THR A 6 -55.85 -21.26 -4.54
N ASN A 7 -55.39 -22.49 -4.51
CA ASN A 7 -53.96 -22.80 -4.70
C ASN A 7 -53.63 -22.58 -6.18
N ASP A 8 -53.08 -21.43 -6.50
CA ASP A 8 -52.46 -21.21 -7.82
C ASP A 8 -51.19 -22.09 -7.93
N VAL A 9 -51.36 -23.24 -8.55
CA VAL A 9 -50.26 -24.13 -8.90
C VAL A 9 -49.49 -23.46 -10.03
N VAL A 10 -48.35 -22.85 -9.70
CA VAL A 10 -47.43 -22.31 -10.69
C VAL A 10 -47.01 -23.44 -11.64
N SER A 11 -47.29 -23.26 -12.93
CA SER A 11 -46.99 -24.29 -13.95
C SER A 11 -45.48 -24.49 -14.07
N GLN A 12 -45.05 -25.74 -14.26
CA GLN A 12 -43.65 -26.09 -14.50
C GLN A 12 -43.06 -25.28 -15.68
N SER A 13 -43.88 -24.97 -16.70
CA SER A 13 -43.50 -24.14 -17.83
C SER A 13 -43.20 -22.68 -17.48
N ASP A 14 -43.83 -22.15 -16.40
CA ASP A 14 -43.58 -20.79 -15.94
C ASP A 14 -42.29 -20.74 -15.10
N ILE A 15 -42.02 -21.84 -14.37
CA ILE A 15 -40.74 -22.00 -13.65
C ILE A 15 -39.57 -22.10 -14.64
N ASP A 16 -39.71 -22.91 -15.69
CA ASP A 16 -38.68 -23.10 -16.72
C ASP A 16 -38.43 -21.80 -17.50
N LYS A 17 -39.47 -21.03 -17.84
CA LYS A 17 -39.32 -19.69 -18.45
C LYS A 17 -38.58 -18.71 -17.54
N THR A 18 -38.90 -18.69 -16.26
CA THR A 18 -38.25 -17.81 -15.29
C THR A 18 -36.78 -18.19 -15.08
N LEU A 19 -36.46 -19.49 -15.12
CA LEU A 19 -35.09 -19.99 -15.06
C LEU A 19 -34.29 -19.61 -16.33
N ASP A 20 -34.90 -19.70 -17.52
CA ASP A 20 -34.30 -19.29 -18.77
C ASP A 20 -34.08 -17.77 -18.83
N GLU A 21 -35.02 -16.96 -18.31
CA GLU A 21 -34.88 -15.51 -18.19
C GLU A 21 -33.77 -15.11 -17.20
N LEU A 22 -33.66 -15.80 -16.04
CA LEU A 22 -32.59 -15.62 -15.07
C LEU A 22 -31.22 -16.05 -15.62
N ALA A 23 -31.18 -17.08 -16.47
CA ALA A 23 -29.98 -17.54 -17.15
C ALA A 23 -29.51 -16.59 -18.28
N GLN A 24 -30.42 -15.76 -18.80
CA GLN A 24 -30.14 -14.77 -19.84
C GLN A 24 -29.81 -13.37 -19.28
N GLU A 25 -29.84 -13.17 -17.93
CA GLU A 25 -29.32 -11.92 -17.38
C GLU A 25 -27.85 -11.77 -17.82
N PRO A 26 -27.50 -10.69 -18.54
CA PRO A 26 -26.14 -10.49 -18.99
C PRO A 26 -25.24 -10.41 -17.76
N THR A 27 -24.35 -11.38 -17.62
CA THR A 27 -23.30 -11.34 -16.61
C THR A 27 -22.65 -9.95 -16.66
N PRO A 28 -22.62 -9.19 -15.55
CA PRO A 28 -22.11 -7.83 -15.55
C PRO A 28 -20.71 -7.85 -16.14
N ALA A 29 -20.52 -7.13 -17.26
CA ALA A 29 -19.25 -7.07 -17.97
C ALA A 29 -18.11 -6.79 -16.96
N PRO A 30 -17.00 -7.54 -16.99
CA PRO A 30 -15.93 -7.40 -16.04
C PRO A 30 -15.50 -5.94 -16.03
N LYS A 31 -15.54 -5.29 -14.85
CA LYS A 31 -15.17 -3.89 -14.69
C LYS A 31 -13.80 -3.68 -15.32
N LYS A 32 -13.72 -2.92 -16.40
CA LYS A 32 -12.44 -2.61 -17.06
C LYS A 32 -11.51 -1.98 -16.04
N ARG A 33 -10.41 -2.64 -15.74
CA ARG A 33 -9.40 -2.11 -14.82
C ARG A 33 -8.58 -1.04 -15.53
N VAL A 34 -8.16 -0.04 -14.76
CA VAL A 34 -7.28 1.02 -15.23
C VAL A 34 -5.84 0.49 -15.12
N TRP A 35 -5.30 0.04 -16.25
CA TRP A 35 -4.04 -0.69 -16.33
C TRP A 35 -2.82 0.18 -15.96
N GLU A 36 -2.86 1.47 -16.23
CA GLU A 36 -1.75 2.40 -15.95
C GLU A 36 -1.47 2.54 -14.44
N VAL A 37 -2.51 2.49 -13.61
CA VAL A 37 -2.35 2.51 -12.15
C VAL A 37 -1.74 1.20 -11.64
N ASP A 38 -2.20 0.07 -12.19
CA ASP A 38 -1.61 -1.24 -11.88
C ASP A 38 -0.15 -1.32 -12.37
N PHE A 39 0.17 -0.77 -13.55
CA PHE A 39 1.53 -0.70 -14.09
C PHE A 39 2.47 0.10 -13.19
N LEU A 40 2.09 1.32 -12.83
CA LEU A 40 2.90 2.18 -11.98
C LEU A 40 3.13 1.54 -10.60
N ARG A 41 2.10 0.95 -9.99
CA ARG A 41 2.25 0.23 -8.72
C ARG A 41 3.17 -0.99 -8.86
N GLY A 42 3.11 -1.68 -10.00
CA GLY A 42 3.98 -2.81 -10.30
C GLY A 42 5.44 -2.40 -10.45
N ALA A 43 5.72 -1.31 -11.14
CA ALA A 43 7.06 -0.77 -11.24
C ALA A 43 7.61 -0.38 -9.86
N LEU A 44 6.81 0.35 -9.07
CA LEU A 44 7.21 0.78 -7.73
C LEU A 44 7.46 -0.39 -6.78
N ILE A 45 6.62 -1.42 -6.79
CA ILE A 45 6.82 -2.57 -5.90
C ILE A 45 8.09 -3.36 -6.24
N LEU A 46 8.46 -3.44 -7.51
CA LEU A 46 9.71 -4.07 -7.92
C LEU A 46 10.94 -3.31 -7.42
N PHE A 47 10.88 -1.97 -7.36
CA PHE A 47 11.92 -1.18 -6.72
C PHE A 47 12.00 -1.41 -5.21
N VAL A 48 10.86 -1.53 -4.53
CA VAL A 48 10.83 -1.86 -3.10
C VAL A 48 11.46 -3.23 -2.85
N VAL A 49 11.14 -4.23 -3.67
CA VAL A 49 11.75 -5.57 -3.57
C VAL A 49 13.27 -5.51 -3.79
N TRP A 50 13.71 -4.71 -4.77
CA TRP A 50 15.13 -4.49 -5.02
C TRP A 50 15.83 -3.81 -3.84
N ASP A 51 15.24 -2.78 -3.26
CA ASP A 51 15.81 -2.05 -2.11
C ASP A 51 15.97 -2.98 -0.89
N HIS A 52 14.95 -3.78 -0.59
CA HIS A 52 15.01 -4.78 0.49
C HIS A 52 16.06 -5.86 0.23
N LEU A 53 16.15 -6.37 -1.01
CA LEU A 53 17.18 -7.35 -1.37
C LEU A 53 18.59 -6.79 -1.16
N MET A 54 18.84 -5.55 -1.58
CA MET A 54 20.15 -4.90 -1.37
C MET A 54 20.43 -4.70 0.13
N TRP A 55 19.40 -4.37 0.92
CA TRP A 55 19.53 -4.27 2.36
C TRP A 55 19.89 -5.63 3.01
N ASP A 56 19.19 -6.68 2.62
CA ASP A 56 19.44 -8.04 3.14
C ASP A 56 20.87 -8.51 2.80
N ILE A 57 21.35 -8.25 1.60
CA ILE A 57 22.71 -8.59 1.19
C ILE A 57 23.77 -7.84 2.02
N VAL A 58 23.52 -6.55 2.34
CA VAL A 58 24.51 -5.75 3.06
C VAL A 58 24.51 -6.00 4.56
N TYR A 59 23.31 -6.14 5.16
CA TYR A 59 23.16 -6.09 6.62
C TYR A 59 22.80 -7.41 7.29
N SER A 60 22.16 -8.35 6.59
CA SER A 60 21.72 -9.59 7.24
C SER A 60 22.80 -10.65 7.37
N SER A 61 23.84 -10.61 6.52
CA SER A 61 24.93 -11.60 6.51
C SER A 61 26.21 -11.14 7.20
N GLY A 62 26.22 -9.94 7.80
CA GLY A 62 27.41 -9.39 8.47
C GLY A 62 28.59 -9.07 7.55
N GLY A 63 28.38 -9.10 6.21
CA GLY A 63 29.41 -8.74 5.23
C GLY A 63 30.53 -9.76 4.99
N ASN A 64 30.49 -10.90 5.66
CA ASN A 64 31.50 -11.97 5.54
C ASN A 64 31.19 -12.92 4.37
N TYR A 65 31.42 -12.47 3.15
CA TYR A 65 31.25 -13.32 1.96
C TYR A 65 32.61 -13.86 1.51
N HIS A 66 32.73 -15.18 1.42
CA HIS A 66 33.98 -15.85 1.05
C HIS A 66 34.11 -16.07 -0.46
N THR A 67 33.03 -16.05 -1.23
CA THR A 67 33.05 -16.24 -2.68
C THR A 67 33.07 -14.92 -3.44
N GLY A 68 33.86 -14.84 -4.53
CA GLY A 68 34.02 -13.63 -5.33
C GLY A 68 32.70 -13.08 -5.89
N PHE A 69 31.72 -13.94 -6.20
CA PHE A 69 30.41 -13.50 -6.68
C PHE A 69 29.63 -12.74 -5.60
N PHE A 70 29.60 -13.26 -4.36
CA PHE A 70 28.90 -12.59 -3.27
C PHE A 70 29.63 -11.36 -2.77
N GLN A 71 30.96 -11.34 -2.82
CA GLN A 71 31.73 -10.12 -2.55
C GLN A 71 31.38 -9.01 -3.57
N MET A 72 31.18 -9.37 -4.84
CA MET A 72 30.75 -8.42 -5.87
C MET A 72 29.32 -7.92 -5.60
N LEU A 73 28.39 -8.80 -5.21
CA LEU A 73 27.03 -8.41 -4.85
C LEU A 73 26.99 -7.54 -3.61
N PHE A 74 27.80 -7.84 -2.60
CA PHE A 74 27.95 -7.04 -1.40
C PHE A 74 28.47 -5.64 -1.74
N ALA A 75 29.54 -5.54 -2.51
CA ALA A 75 30.09 -4.26 -2.94
C ALA A 75 29.09 -3.43 -3.77
N LEU A 76 28.27 -4.11 -4.60
CA LEU A 76 27.18 -3.46 -5.33
C LEU A 76 26.10 -2.94 -4.37
N GLY A 77 25.70 -3.76 -3.40
CA GLY A 77 24.73 -3.42 -2.38
C GLY A 77 25.20 -2.24 -1.51
N GLU A 78 26.45 -2.27 -1.04
CA GLU A 78 27.05 -1.17 -0.26
C GLU A 78 27.07 0.13 -1.07
N ARG A 79 27.52 0.07 -2.32
CA ARG A 79 27.55 1.23 -3.20
C ARG A 79 26.17 1.79 -3.48
N TYR A 80 25.18 0.92 -3.66
CA TYR A 80 23.78 1.33 -3.84
C TYR A 80 23.24 1.94 -2.57
N TYR A 81 23.40 1.26 -1.42
CA TYR A 81 22.76 1.64 -0.16
C TYR A 81 23.32 2.93 0.44
N ASN A 82 24.63 3.14 0.34
CA ASN A 82 25.30 4.36 0.81
C ASN A 82 25.31 5.48 -0.25
N GLY A 83 24.67 5.26 -1.39
CA GLY A 83 24.60 6.23 -2.48
C GLY A 83 23.51 7.27 -2.29
N VAL A 84 23.81 8.52 -2.60
CA VAL A 84 22.84 9.65 -2.61
C VAL A 84 21.62 9.34 -3.51
N LEU A 85 21.85 8.58 -4.58
CA LEU A 85 20.78 8.15 -5.48
C LEU A 85 19.71 7.33 -4.76
N ARG A 86 20.12 6.36 -3.94
CA ARG A 86 19.19 5.51 -3.17
C ARG A 86 18.36 6.34 -2.19
N GLU A 87 18.99 7.23 -1.45
CA GLU A 87 18.30 8.07 -0.46
C GLU A 87 17.18 8.90 -1.10
N THR A 88 17.46 9.55 -2.24
CA THR A 88 16.48 10.35 -2.96
C THR A 88 15.40 9.51 -3.62
N VAL A 89 15.79 8.39 -4.24
CA VAL A 89 14.90 7.52 -5.03
C VAL A 89 13.97 6.73 -4.12
N HIS A 90 14.46 6.20 -3.00
CA HIS A 90 13.67 5.45 -2.03
C HIS A 90 12.49 6.28 -1.49
N ASP A 91 12.75 7.47 -0.96
CA ASP A 91 11.70 8.34 -0.42
C ASP A 91 10.66 8.69 -1.49
N THR A 92 11.12 8.96 -2.71
CA THR A 92 10.24 9.27 -3.84
C THR A 92 9.34 8.08 -4.20
N PHE A 93 9.88 6.86 -4.24
CA PHE A 93 9.08 5.68 -4.60
C PHE A 93 8.07 5.30 -3.54
N VAL A 94 8.43 5.40 -2.26
CA VAL A 94 7.50 5.17 -1.15
C VAL A 94 6.35 6.17 -1.20
N THR A 95 6.68 7.46 -1.34
CA THR A 95 5.68 8.53 -1.47
C THR A 95 4.76 8.33 -2.69
N LEU A 96 5.31 7.95 -3.85
CA LEU A 96 4.51 7.64 -5.04
C LEU A 96 3.62 6.41 -4.83
N PHE A 97 4.08 5.40 -4.10
CA PHE A 97 3.27 4.23 -3.78
C PHE A 97 2.08 4.59 -2.89
N VAL A 98 2.30 5.44 -1.90
CA VAL A 98 1.24 6.00 -1.02
C VAL A 98 0.27 6.87 -1.84
N PHE A 99 0.77 7.75 -2.70
CA PHE A 99 -0.02 8.56 -3.63
C PHE A 99 -0.92 7.70 -4.53
N LEU A 100 -0.37 6.66 -5.19
CA LEU A 100 -1.15 5.74 -6.03
C LEU A 100 -2.19 4.94 -5.23
N SER A 101 -1.95 4.72 -3.95
CA SER A 101 -2.94 4.11 -3.05
C SER A 101 -4.13 5.05 -2.82
N GLY A 102 -3.88 6.37 -2.76
CA GLY A 102 -4.90 7.41 -2.77
C GLY A 102 -5.70 7.40 -4.08
N VAL A 103 -5.03 7.46 -5.24
CA VAL A 103 -5.68 7.37 -6.56
C VAL A 103 -6.61 6.16 -6.64
N SER A 104 -6.18 5.02 -6.08
CA SER A 104 -6.94 3.76 -6.09
C SER A 104 -8.23 3.82 -5.29
N CYS A 105 -8.41 4.78 -4.39
CA CYS A 105 -9.66 4.97 -3.66
C CYS A 105 -10.84 5.38 -4.56
N SER A 106 -10.57 6.01 -5.71
CA SER A 106 -11.59 6.37 -6.70
C SER A 106 -12.20 5.15 -7.42
N PHE A 107 -11.49 4.03 -7.47
CA PHE A 107 -11.95 2.78 -8.11
C PHE A 107 -12.66 1.84 -7.14
N SER A 108 -12.45 2.02 -5.85
CA SER A 108 -13.02 1.15 -4.82
C SER A 108 -14.54 1.35 -4.72
N SER A 109 -15.27 0.25 -4.61
CA SER A 109 -16.70 0.28 -4.32
C SER A 109 -17.01 0.56 -2.85
N ASN A 110 -16.09 0.22 -1.95
CA ASN A 110 -16.24 0.42 -0.50
C ASN A 110 -14.87 0.60 0.15
N ASN A 111 -14.48 1.87 0.32
CA ASN A 111 -13.22 2.21 0.97
C ASN A 111 -13.20 1.84 2.46
N GLY A 112 -14.35 1.84 3.16
CA GLY A 112 -14.43 1.43 4.56
C GLY A 112 -14.06 -0.05 4.75
N LYS A 113 -14.63 -0.95 3.96
CA LYS A 113 -14.26 -2.38 4.00
C LYS A 113 -12.79 -2.59 3.64
N ARG A 114 -12.27 -1.82 2.67
CA ARG A 114 -10.86 -1.84 2.29
C ARG A 114 -9.97 -1.38 3.45
N ALA A 115 -10.33 -0.29 4.14
CA ALA A 115 -9.60 0.22 5.29
C ALA A 115 -9.51 -0.81 6.41
N ILE A 116 -10.65 -1.40 6.82
CA ILE A 116 -10.69 -2.42 7.87
C ILE A 116 -9.78 -3.59 7.50
N LYS A 117 -9.89 -4.11 6.26
CA LYS A 117 -9.04 -5.20 5.80
C LYS A 117 -7.55 -4.84 5.87
N MET A 118 -7.17 -3.64 5.44
CA MET A 118 -5.77 -3.21 5.46
C MET A 118 -5.26 -2.99 6.89
N ILE A 119 -6.07 -2.45 7.80
CA ILE A 119 -5.74 -2.31 9.22
C ILE A 119 -5.53 -3.70 9.84
N SER A 120 -6.42 -4.66 9.57
CA SER A 120 -6.26 -6.03 10.07
C SER A 120 -4.95 -6.67 9.59
N PHE A 121 -4.58 -6.48 8.32
CA PHE A 121 -3.29 -6.94 7.80
C PHE A 121 -2.11 -6.24 8.46
N ALA A 122 -2.18 -4.93 8.64
CA ALA A 122 -1.12 -4.15 9.30
C ALA A 122 -0.90 -4.63 10.73
N MET A 123 -1.97 -4.80 11.50
CA MET A 123 -1.89 -5.29 12.88
C MET A 123 -1.40 -6.73 12.97
N LEU A 124 -1.84 -7.61 12.06
CA LEU A 124 -1.33 -8.98 11.98
C LEU A 124 0.17 -9.01 11.67
N PHE A 125 0.63 -8.13 10.78
CA PHE A 125 2.04 -8.01 10.43
C PHE A 125 2.88 -7.53 11.62
N THR A 126 2.41 -6.52 12.37
CA THR A 126 3.04 -6.10 13.62
C THR A 126 3.10 -7.25 14.64
N ALA A 127 2.01 -7.98 14.83
CA ALA A 127 1.98 -9.11 15.77
C ALA A 127 2.96 -10.22 15.35
N ALA A 128 3.02 -10.52 14.05
CA ALA A 128 3.96 -11.54 13.52
C ALA A 128 5.43 -11.13 13.71
N THR A 129 5.78 -9.86 13.40
CA THR A 129 7.15 -9.36 13.58
C THR A 129 7.51 -9.23 15.07
N TYR A 130 6.56 -8.94 15.94
CA TYR A 130 6.77 -8.94 17.40
C TYR A 130 7.06 -10.35 17.92
N ALA A 131 6.28 -11.34 17.47
CA ALA A 131 6.53 -12.75 17.82
C ALA A 131 7.88 -13.25 17.29
N ALA A 132 8.22 -12.90 16.05
CA ALA A 132 9.51 -13.23 15.46
C ALA A 132 10.67 -12.58 16.24
N SER A 133 10.56 -11.30 16.64
CA SER A 133 11.53 -10.64 17.50
C SER A 133 11.77 -11.38 18.82
N ALA A 134 10.70 -11.89 19.43
CA ALA A 134 10.82 -12.66 20.68
C ALA A 134 11.48 -14.03 20.48
N ILE A 135 11.22 -14.70 19.33
CA ILE A 135 11.78 -16.02 19.02
C ILE A 135 13.27 -15.93 18.67
N PHE A 136 13.64 -14.97 17.83
CA PHE A 136 15.01 -14.82 17.33
C PHE A 136 15.89 -13.96 18.24
N ASN A 137 15.33 -13.39 19.31
CA ASN A 137 16.01 -12.45 20.21
C ASN A 137 16.69 -11.28 19.48
N ASP A 138 16.05 -10.84 18.41
CA ASP A 138 16.50 -9.72 17.58
C ASP A 138 15.37 -8.69 17.43
N ASN A 139 15.69 -7.41 17.34
CA ASN A 139 14.70 -6.34 17.29
C ASN A 139 14.23 -6.07 15.85
N ILE A 140 13.51 -7.02 15.27
CA ILE A 140 12.91 -6.95 13.93
C ILE A 140 11.45 -6.46 13.95
N THR A 141 10.97 -5.99 15.09
CA THR A 141 9.58 -5.55 15.27
C THR A 141 9.25 -4.37 14.35
N ILE A 142 8.20 -4.50 13.55
CA ILE A 142 7.66 -3.42 12.72
C ILE A 142 6.43 -2.84 13.41
N ARG A 143 6.53 -1.59 13.87
CA ARG A 143 5.45 -0.90 14.59
C ARG A 143 4.59 -0.05 13.70
N PHE A 144 5.20 0.69 12.78
CA PHE A 144 4.47 1.56 11.85
C PHE A 144 5.26 1.71 10.55
N ASN A 145 4.74 1.16 9.46
CA ASN A 145 5.36 1.17 8.14
C ASN A 145 4.37 1.61 7.05
N VAL A 146 4.74 1.45 5.80
CA VAL A 146 3.95 1.86 4.64
C VAL A 146 2.53 1.26 4.64
N ILE A 147 2.36 0.00 5.10
CA ILE A 147 1.01 -0.62 5.17
C ILE A 147 0.14 0.08 6.20
N HIS A 148 0.69 0.40 7.38
CA HIS A 148 0.00 1.13 8.44
C HIS A 148 -0.38 2.54 7.97
N CYS A 149 0.58 3.24 7.35
CA CYS A 149 0.35 4.57 6.79
C CYS A 149 -0.80 4.56 5.76
N ILE A 150 -0.78 3.63 4.81
CA ILE A 150 -1.84 3.51 3.80
C ILE A 150 -3.18 3.09 4.43
N ALA A 151 -3.17 2.15 5.38
CA ALA A 151 -4.38 1.67 6.04
C ALA A 151 -5.10 2.81 6.79
N LEU A 152 -4.35 3.59 7.59
CA LEU A 152 -4.85 4.75 8.29
C LEU A 152 -5.32 5.84 7.32
N SER A 153 -4.56 6.08 6.24
CA SER A 153 -4.92 7.05 5.21
C SER A 153 -6.24 6.69 4.51
N VAL A 154 -6.45 5.41 4.17
CA VAL A 154 -7.72 4.94 3.57
C VAL A 154 -8.87 5.07 4.56
N LEU A 155 -8.65 4.84 5.85
CA LEU A 155 -9.66 5.04 6.89
C LEU A 155 -10.08 6.50 6.98
N LEU A 156 -9.13 7.42 7.11
CA LEU A 156 -9.40 8.86 7.17
C LEU A 156 -10.05 9.36 5.88
N TRP A 157 -9.59 8.89 4.73
CA TRP A 157 -10.23 9.18 3.46
C TRP A 157 -11.68 8.73 3.42
N THR A 158 -12.00 7.58 3.98
CA THR A 158 -13.39 7.10 4.05
C THR A 158 -14.27 8.07 4.82
N CYS A 159 -13.77 8.65 5.92
CA CYS A 159 -14.49 9.68 6.67
C CYS A 159 -14.64 10.98 5.86
N ILE A 160 -13.55 11.44 5.22
CA ILE A 160 -13.56 12.66 4.39
C ILE A 160 -14.54 12.49 3.21
N ASP A 161 -14.49 11.36 2.52
CA ASP A 161 -15.37 11.08 1.38
C ASP A 161 -16.85 10.94 1.81
N TRP A 162 -17.11 10.36 2.97
CA TRP A 162 -18.45 10.29 3.54
C TRP A 162 -19.01 11.71 3.82
N ILE A 163 -18.20 12.61 4.42
CA ILE A 163 -18.57 14.01 4.64
C ILE A 163 -18.83 14.68 3.31
N ARG A 164 -17.92 14.51 2.34
CA ARG A 164 -18.03 15.09 0.99
C ARG A 164 -19.34 14.71 0.29
N VAL A 165 -19.74 13.45 0.41
CA VAL A 165 -20.92 12.93 -0.31
C VAL A 165 -22.22 13.28 0.41
N ARG A 166 -22.24 13.24 1.74
CA ARG A 166 -23.49 13.35 2.53
C ARG A 166 -23.74 14.73 3.12
N CYS A 167 -22.70 15.43 3.53
CA CYS A 167 -22.85 16.69 4.26
C CYS A 167 -22.67 17.93 3.38
N VAL A 168 -21.92 17.82 2.27
CA VAL A 168 -21.56 18.97 1.43
C VAL A 168 -22.62 19.20 0.38
N ARG A 169 -23.37 20.30 0.52
CA ARG A 169 -24.32 20.78 -0.49
C ARG A 169 -23.59 21.42 -1.68
N ASN A 170 -24.29 21.59 -2.79
CA ASN A 170 -23.68 22.09 -4.05
C ASN A 170 -22.89 23.39 -3.90
N TRP A 171 -23.41 24.36 -3.16
CA TRP A 171 -22.76 25.64 -2.93
C TRP A 171 -21.54 25.57 -1.95
N GLN A 172 -21.47 24.52 -1.15
CA GLN A 172 -20.39 24.30 -0.18
C GLN A 172 -19.20 23.52 -0.77
N LYS A 173 -19.34 22.99 -1.99
CA LYS A 173 -18.29 22.15 -2.61
C LYS A 173 -16.96 22.89 -2.77
N ASN A 174 -17.00 24.15 -3.13
CA ASN A 174 -15.79 24.97 -3.29
C ASN A 174 -15.13 25.23 -1.95
N VAL A 175 -15.91 25.53 -0.91
CA VAL A 175 -15.40 25.74 0.46
C VAL A 175 -14.78 24.44 0.99
N PHE A 176 -15.46 23.32 0.82
CA PHE A 176 -14.93 22.01 1.23
C PHE A 176 -13.63 21.66 0.49
N GLY A 177 -13.59 21.89 -0.83
CA GLY A 177 -12.37 21.71 -1.63
C GLY A 177 -11.23 22.57 -1.15
N PHE A 178 -11.49 23.85 -0.85
CA PHE A 178 -10.50 24.76 -0.30
C PHE A 178 -9.97 24.32 1.09
N VAL A 179 -10.87 23.91 1.98
CA VAL A 179 -10.48 23.38 3.30
C VAL A 179 -9.62 22.12 3.15
N CYS A 180 -9.99 21.17 2.29
CA CYS A 180 -9.18 19.98 2.03
C CYS A 180 -7.81 20.35 1.45
N PHE A 181 -7.74 21.31 0.52
CA PHE A 181 -6.48 21.81 -0.03
C PHE A 181 -5.59 22.45 1.04
N ALA A 182 -6.17 23.28 1.92
CA ALA A 182 -5.46 23.86 3.06
C ALA A 182 -4.91 22.77 4.00
N VAL A 183 -5.72 21.74 4.30
CA VAL A 183 -5.28 20.59 5.11
C VAL A 183 -4.11 19.87 4.46
N ILE A 184 -4.15 19.63 3.15
CA ILE A 184 -3.05 19.00 2.40
C ILE A 184 -1.77 19.82 2.56
N ILE A 185 -1.84 21.14 2.35
CA ILE A 185 -0.68 22.03 2.49
C ILE A 185 -0.13 21.97 3.91
N VAL A 186 -0.98 22.08 4.93
CA VAL A 186 -0.55 22.01 6.33
C VAL A 186 0.14 20.68 6.64
N VAL A 187 -0.42 19.55 6.21
CA VAL A 187 0.16 18.21 6.42
C VAL A 187 1.53 18.09 5.76
N LEU A 188 1.66 18.57 4.51
CA LEU A 188 2.93 18.53 3.79
C LEU A 188 3.97 19.45 4.43
N VAL A 189 3.60 20.70 4.74
CA VAL A 189 4.52 21.67 5.37
C VAL A 189 4.98 21.15 6.73
N VAL A 190 4.07 20.71 7.59
CA VAL A 190 4.42 20.16 8.90
C VAL A 190 5.33 18.95 8.73
N GLY A 191 4.98 17.99 7.85
CA GLY A 191 5.81 16.81 7.61
C GLY A 191 7.24 17.17 7.18
N TYR A 192 7.39 18.07 6.22
CA TYR A 192 8.72 18.47 5.74
C TYR A 192 9.49 19.35 6.73
N CYS A 193 8.82 20.23 7.50
CA CYS A 193 9.48 21.04 8.53
C CYS A 193 10.06 20.17 9.65
N PHE A 194 9.41 19.05 9.99
CA PHE A 194 9.88 18.14 11.04
C PHE A 194 10.86 17.07 10.53
N LYS A 195 11.03 16.89 9.24
CA LYS A 195 11.90 15.83 8.66
C LYS A 195 13.33 15.82 9.23
N ASN A 196 13.87 16.98 9.62
CA ASN A 196 15.24 17.12 10.13
C ASN A 196 15.29 17.61 11.59
N GLN A 197 14.16 17.61 12.31
CA GLN A 197 14.14 18.08 13.67
C GLN A 197 14.32 16.93 14.66
N PRO A 198 15.16 17.07 15.69
CA PRO A 198 15.23 16.10 16.78
C PRO A 198 13.91 16.12 17.57
N VAL A 199 13.32 14.96 17.76
CA VAL A 199 12.12 14.80 18.60
C VAL A 199 12.53 14.15 19.91
N ASP A 200 12.04 14.71 21.04
CA ASP A 200 12.28 14.15 22.36
C ASP A 200 11.73 12.71 22.44
N SER A 201 12.59 11.78 22.87
CA SER A 201 12.27 10.36 23.01
C SER A 201 11.07 10.07 23.94
N ASN A 202 10.71 11.01 24.82
CA ASN A 202 9.58 10.88 25.72
C ASN A 202 8.23 11.08 25.01
N ASN A 203 8.20 11.66 23.82
CA ASN A 203 6.97 12.01 23.12
C ASN A 203 6.58 10.98 22.05
N LYS A 204 6.16 9.78 22.51
CA LYS A 204 5.83 8.63 21.67
C LYS A 204 4.73 8.91 20.64
N ALA A 205 3.84 9.87 20.89
CA ALA A 205 2.78 10.22 19.94
C ALA A 205 3.33 10.80 18.64
N PHE A 206 4.40 11.58 18.71
CA PHE A 206 5.06 12.14 17.52
C PHE A 206 5.79 11.09 16.69
N PHE A 207 6.17 9.96 17.28
CA PHE A 207 6.82 8.87 16.54
C PHE A 207 6.00 8.39 15.35
N PHE A 208 4.69 8.24 15.50
CA PHE A 208 3.83 7.75 14.42
C PHE A 208 3.42 8.84 13.42
N LEU A 209 3.38 10.09 13.85
CA LEU A 209 2.82 11.19 13.05
C LEU A 209 3.87 11.92 12.24
N LEU A 210 5.05 12.19 12.82
CA LEU A 210 6.04 13.10 12.25
C LEU A 210 7.36 12.41 11.94
N PRO A 211 7.99 12.74 10.81
CA PRO A 211 9.36 12.33 10.55
C PRO A 211 10.28 13.04 11.55
N HIS A 212 11.22 12.31 12.10
CA HIS A 212 12.15 12.83 13.10
C HIS A 212 13.55 12.26 12.89
N THR A 213 14.54 13.07 13.24
CA THR A 213 15.94 12.65 13.38
C THR A 213 16.31 12.59 14.86
N GLY A 214 17.29 11.77 15.23
CA GLY A 214 17.80 11.73 16.61
C GLY A 214 16.95 11.00 17.62
N PHE A 215 15.86 10.35 17.21
CA PHE A 215 15.17 9.42 18.07
C PHE A 215 16.14 8.31 18.47
N ASP A 216 16.17 7.96 19.76
CA ASP A 216 16.99 6.85 20.22
C ASP A 216 16.45 5.54 19.62
N TYR A 217 16.95 5.24 18.43
CA TYR A 217 16.59 4.05 17.67
C TYR A 217 16.88 2.76 18.44
N ALA A 218 17.72 2.80 19.47
CA ALA A 218 18.02 1.62 20.28
C ALA A 218 16.77 1.03 20.92
N HIS A 219 15.80 1.85 21.30
CA HIS A 219 14.53 1.41 21.90
C HIS A 219 13.40 1.17 20.91
N PHE A 220 13.48 1.77 19.70
CA PHE A 220 12.44 1.69 18.67
C PHE A 220 12.94 1.13 17.33
N LYS A 221 14.17 0.66 17.27
CA LYS A 221 14.67 -0.01 16.07
C LYS A 221 13.71 -1.12 15.67
N GLY A 222 12.91 -0.85 14.67
CA GLY A 222 12.14 -1.83 13.95
C GLY A 222 12.74 -1.99 12.57
N GLY A 223 12.44 -3.09 11.92
CA GLY A 223 12.96 -3.39 10.58
C GLY A 223 12.51 -2.42 9.50
N ASP A 224 11.42 -1.67 9.71
CA ASP A 224 10.87 -0.74 8.73
C ASP A 224 10.02 0.32 9.45
N TYR A 225 10.19 1.59 9.07
CA TYR A 225 9.47 2.71 9.65
C TYR A 225 9.13 3.76 8.61
N LEU A 226 7.86 4.17 8.57
CA LEU A 226 7.41 5.29 7.74
C LEU A 226 6.49 6.19 8.57
N PRO A 227 6.82 7.48 8.79
CA PRO A 227 5.96 8.42 9.50
C PRO A 227 4.68 8.70 8.70
N PHE A 228 3.61 9.08 9.41
CA PHE A 228 2.33 9.37 8.77
C PHE A 228 2.37 10.64 7.92
N PHE A 229 3.05 11.69 8.40
CA PHE A 229 3.32 12.91 7.64
C PHE A 229 4.76 12.89 7.09
N PRO A 230 4.99 13.35 5.87
CA PRO A 230 4.10 14.04 4.92
C PRO A 230 3.25 13.11 4.03
N ASP A 231 3.42 11.78 4.10
CA ASP A 231 2.86 10.82 3.14
C ASP A 231 1.33 10.82 3.09
N PHE A 232 0.65 11.08 4.21
CA PHE A 232 -0.80 11.30 4.21
C PHE A 232 -1.22 12.48 3.32
N GLY A 233 -0.41 13.55 3.28
CA GLY A 233 -0.66 14.66 2.36
C GLY A 233 -0.63 14.23 0.90
N TRP A 234 0.38 13.47 0.51
CA TRP A 234 0.51 12.92 -0.83
C TRP A 234 -0.60 11.90 -1.16
N PHE A 235 -1.02 11.11 -0.18
CA PHE A 235 -2.18 10.23 -0.33
C PHE A 235 -3.44 11.03 -0.66
N LEU A 236 -3.70 12.14 0.05
CA LEU A 236 -4.86 13.00 -0.20
C LEU A 236 -4.79 13.62 -1.60
N VAL A 237 -3.62 14.11 -2.03
CA VAL A 237 -3.42 14.60 -3.41
C VAL A 237 -3.81 13.50 -4.40
N GLY A 238 -3.32 12.28 -4.20
CA GLY A 238 -3.66 11.13 -5.03
C GLY A 238 -5.15 10.81 -5.05
N ALA A 239 -5.82 10.85 -3.90
CA ALA A 239 -7.24 10.56 -3.78
C ALA A 239 -8.12 11.61 -4.52
N PHE A 240 -7.81 12.89 -4.39
CA PHE A 240 -8.51 13.96 -5.13
C PHE A 240 -8.21 13.89 -6.62
N LEU A 241 -6.96 13.67 -7.00
CA LEU A 241 -6.57 13.52 -8.41
C LEU A 241 -7.25 12.31 -9.04
N GLY A 242 -7.35 11.19 -8.30
CA GLY A 242 -8.08 10.01 -8.72
C GLY A 242 -9.55 10.31 -9.05
N ILE A 243 -10.24 11.08 -8.22
CA ILE A 243 -11.63 11.51 -8.49
C ILE A 243 -11.69 12.43 -9.72
N ALA A 244 -10.72 13.32 -9.88
CA ALA A 244 -10.72 14.30 -10.97
C ALA A 244 -10.44 13.64 -12.33
N LEU A 245 -9.40 12.81 -12.41
CA LEU A 245 -8.95 12.19 -13.66
C LEU A 245 -9.79 10.99 -14.07
N TYR A 246 -10.21 10.17 -13.11
CA TYR A 246 -10.87 8.90 -13.36
C TYR A 246 -12.38 8.92 -13.05
N LYS A 247 -13.06 10.02 -13.35
CA LYS A 247 -14.53 10.15 -13.17
C LYS A 247 -15.31 9.01 -13.81
N GLN A 248 -14.90 8.60 -15.02
CA GLN A 248 -15.55 7.53 -15.80
C GLN A 248 -14.97 6.14 -15.51
N LYS A 249 -13.96 6.03 -14.63
CA LYS A 249 -13.25 4.78 -14.31
C LYS A 249 -12.68 4.07 -15.55
N THR A 250 -12.29 4.85 -16.56
CA THR A 250 -11.68 4.38 -17.80
C THR A 250 -10.20 4.75 -17.83
N THR A 251 -9.43 4.05 -18.66
CA THR A 251 -8.01 4.36 -18.90
C THR A 251 -7.81 5.72 -19.54
N LEU A 252 -6.76 6.44 -19.17
CA LEU A 252 -6.34 7.69 -19.80
C LEU A 252 -5.60 7.43 -21.13
N PHE A 253 -5.10 6.20 -21.33
CA PHE A 253 -4.32 5.81 -22.51
C PHE A 253 -4.99 4.67 -23.28
N PRO A 254 -6.14 4.90 -23.96
CA PRO A 254 -6.91 3.88 -24.64
C PRO A 254 -6.17 3.25 -25.84
N SER A 255 -5.21 3.95 -26.42
CA SER A 255 -4.40 3.49 -27.56
C SER A 255 -3.30 2.49 -27.20
N VAL A 256 -2.96 2.36 -25.90
CA VAL A 256 -1.92 1.44 -25.44
C VAL A 256 -2.51 0.07 -25.16
N ASN A 257 -1.94 -0.97 -25.75
CA ASN A 257 -2.35 -2.34 -25.46
C ASN A 257 -1.66 -2.85 -24.17
N PRO A 258 -2.41 -3.09 -23.08
CA PRO A 258 -1.83 -3.48 -21.80
C PRO A 258 -1.18 -4.86 -21.79
N LYS A 259 -1.38 -5.68 -22.84
CA LYS A 259 -0.78 -7.02 -22.92
C LYS A 259 0.75 -6.99 -22.91
N TYR A 260 1.37 -5.96 -23.50
CA TYR A 260 2.83 -5.80 -23.49
C TYR A 260 3.40 -5.44 -22.12
N LEU A 261 2.55 -4.93 -21.21
CA LEU A 261 2.91 -4.49 -19.86
C LEU A 261 2.45 -5.49 -18.78
N CYS A 262 2.06 -6.71 -19.23
CA CYS A 262 1.48 -7.73 -18.36
C CYS A 262 2.32 -8.04 -17.10
N PRO A 263 3.66 -8.18 -17.12
CA PRO A 263 4.43 -8.46 -15.91
C PRO A 263 4.27 -7.36 -14.85
N PHE A 264 4.38 -6.10 -15.27
CA PHE A 264 4.24 -4.96 -14.34
C PHE A 264 2.80 -4.82 -13.82
N THR A 265 1.81 -4.94 -14.69
CA THR A 265 0.40 -4.86 -14.27
C THR A 265 0.00 -6.01 -13.35
N PHE A 266 0.60 -7.20 -13.53
CA PHE A 266 0.46 -8.32 -12.62
C PHE A 266 1.07 -7.99 -11.25
N CYS A 267 2.32 -7.52 -11.20
CA CYS A 267 2.98 -7.10 -9.97
C CYS A 267 2.18 -6.00 -9.24
N GLY A 268 1.64 -5.02 -9.98
CA GLY A 268 0.82 -3.97 -9.39
C GLY A 268 -0.48 -4.46 -8.79
N ARG A 269 -1.12 -5.46 -9.43
CA ARG A 269 -2.34 -6.09 -8.94
C ARG A 269 -2.13 -6.83 -7.63
N TYR A 270 -0.99 -7.47 -7.48
CA TYR A 270 -0.61 -8.28 -6.31
C TYR A 270 0.41 -7.58 -5.42
N SER A 271 0.58 -6.25 -5.55
CA SER A 271 1.64 -5.49 -4.87
C SER A 271 1.67 -5.68 -3.35
N LEU A 272 0.51 -5.81 -2.68
CA LEU A 272 0.46 -6.08 -1.25
C LEU A 272 1.07 -7.44 -0.89
N TRP A 273 0.74 -8.48 -1.66
CA TRP A 273 1.27 -9.82 -1.43
C TRP A 273 2.75 -9.93 -1.78
N ILE A 274 3.18 -9.23 -2.83
CA ILE A 274 4.59 -9.14 -3.20
C ILE A 274 5.36 -8.42 -2.11
N TYR A 275 4.85 -7.30 -1.56
CA TYR A 275 5.48 -6.60 -0.45
C TYR A 275 5.66 -7.50 0.77
N LEU A 276 4.59 -8.16 1.22
CA LEU A 276 4.62 -9.03 2.40
C LEU A 276 5.49 -10.27 2.22
N GLY A 277 5.42 -10.88 1.03
CA GLY A 277 6.13 -12.13 0.75
C GLY A 277 7.60 -11.91 0.36
N SER A 278 7.91 -10.82 -0.32
CA SER A 278 9.27 -10.59 -0.83
C SER A 278 10.30 -10.43 0.28
N GLN A 279 9.98 -9.68 1.32
CA GLN A 279 10.91 -9.43 2.42
C GLN A 279 11.28 -10.73 3.14
N THR A 280 10.29 -11.54 3.51
CA THR A 280 10.53 -12.84 4.15
C THR A 280 11.26 -13.82 3.24
N LEU A 281 10.87 -13.85 1.95
CA LEU A 281 11.46 -14.77 0.98
C LEU A 281 12.92 -14.39 0.67
N MET A 282 13.21 -13.11 0.44
CA MET A 282 14.55 -12.62 0.11
C MET A 282 15.50 -12.81 1.28
N TYR A 283 15.09 -12.42 2.49
CA TYR A 283 15.86 -12.69 3.70
C TYR A 283 16.18 -14.18 3.84
N GLY A 284 15.17 -15.06 3.68
CA GLY A 284 15.37 -16.51 3.75
C GLY A 284 16.33 -17.04 2.68
N ILE A 285 16.24 -16.54 1.44
CA ILE A 285 17.16 -16.93 0.36
C ILE A 285 18.59 -16.49 0.66
N VAL A 286 18.79 -15.21 1.07
CA VAL A 286 20.12 -14.69 1.41
C VAL A 286 20.72 -15.48 2.56
N TYR A 287 19.95 -15.76 3.61
CA TYR A 287 20.39 -16.54 4.77
C TYR A 287 20.76 -17.97 4.40
N LEU A 288 19.96 -18.66 3.60
CA LEU A 288 20.24 -20.03 3.12
C LEU A 288 21.48 -20.08 2.24
N LEU A 289 21.62 -19.13 1.32
CA LEU A 289 22.78 -19.04 0.43
C LEU A 289 24.06 -18.77 1.22
N HIS A 290 24.00 -17.89 2.23
CA HIS A 290 25.13 -17.65 3.13
C HIS A 290 25.51 -18.92 3.89
N GLY A 291 24.55 -19.63 4.51
CA GLY A 291 24.82 -20.85 5.26
C GLY A 291 25.36 -22.02 4.42
N ILE A 292 24.93 -22.13 3.14
CA ILE A 292 25.46 -23.15 2.22
C ILE A 292 26.89 -22.83 1.80
N LEU A 293 27.22 -21.56 1.61
CA LEU A 293 28.52 -21.12 1.10
C LEU A 293 29.57 -20.95 2.19
N ASP A 294 29.16 -20.77 3.45
CA ASP A 294 30.08 -20.81 4.61
C ASP A 294 30.54 -22.23 4.94
N VAL A 295 29.87 -23.26 4.39
CA VAL A 295 30.22 -24.70 4.58
C VAL A 295 31.08 -25.21 3.41
N LEU A 296 31.12 -24.52 2.27
CA LEU A 296 31.96 -24.84 1.11
C LEU A 296 33.23 -23.99 1.09
#